data_acde531f774ef076d4111be724f1af9d
#
_entry.id   acde531f774ef076d4111be724f1af9d
#
_cell.length_a   1.000
_cell.length_b   1.000
_cell.length_c   1.000
_cell.angle_alpha   90.00
_cell.angle_beta   90.00
_cell.angle_gamma   90.00
#
_symmetry.space_group_name_H-M   'P 1'
#
loop_
_entity.id
_entity.type
_entity.pdbx_description
1 polymer ?
#
loop_
_entity_poly.entity_id
_entity_poly.type
_entity_poly.pdbx_seq_one_letter_code
_entity_poly.pdbx_strand_id
1 'polypeptide(L)'
;EELLLPIAIGGLLHDLGIRYITAPYEDCNWDELTPNEIFEFKKHPILGYTAIEEEKWIPDVSRNIILYHHERMDGSGFPLKQNSFEVSCRIVQLCDAFDSYISGVECRRISIQEALEKIKSQAGIMFDGEMVGEFISLIAKYPVGTTVKTSEEENGVVISQTDDPDHPIIM
;
A
#
# COMPACT_ATOMS: atom_id res chain seq x y z
N GLU A 1 10.69 14.54 -12.44
CA GLU A 1 11.26 13.40 -13.23
C GLU A 1 12.43 12.73 -12.51
N GLU A 2 13.31 13.47 -11.82
CA GLU A 2 14.51 12.92 -11.14
C GLU A 2 14.19 11.88 -10.04
N LEU A 3 13.03 11.96 -9.41
CA LEU A 3 12.61 11.03 -8.34
C LEU A 3 11.89 9.79 -8.84
N LEU A 4 11.41 9.74 -10.08
CA LEU A 4 10.60 8.61 -10.57
C LEU A 4 11.36 7.28 -10.54
N LEU A 5 12.58 7.26 -11.05
CA LEU A 5 13.40 6.05 -11.05
C LEU A 5 13.76 5.57 -9.63
N PRO A 6 14.25 6.45 -8.72
CA PRO A 6 14.45 6.07 -7.32
C PRO A 6 13.19 5.52 -6.62
N ILE A 7 12.02 6.14 -6.84
CA ILE A 7 10.75 5.65 -6.27
C ILE A 7 10.39 4.29 -6.86
N ALA A 8 10.54 4.10 -8.17
CA ALA A 8 10.25 2.82 -8.82
C ALA A 8 11.16 1.69 -8.31
N ILE A 9 12.47 1.96 -8.13
CA ILE A 9 13.41 0.99 -7.55
C ILE A 9 13.02 0.67 -6.11
N GLY A 10 12.73 1.69 -5.30
CA GLY A 10 12.30 1.51 -3.91
C GLY A 10 11.00 0.71 -3.81
N GLY A 11 9.99 1.05 -4.62
CA GLY A 11 8.72 0.32 -4.67
C GLY A 11 8.85 -1.12 -5.17
N LEU A 12 9.77 -1.40 -6.12
CA LEU A 12 10.03 -2.76 -6.57
C LEU A 12 10.71 -3.63 -5.50
N LEU A 13 11.54 -3.03 -4.66
CA LEU A 13 12.38 -3.72 -3.69
C LEU A 13 11.88 -3.60 -2.24
N HIS A 14 10.76 -2.89 -1.97
CA HIS A 14 10.33 -2.58 -0.60
C HIS A 14 10.22 -3.84 0.27
N ASP A 15 9.72 -4.91 -0.29
CA ASP A 15 9.52 -6.21 0.37
C ASP A 15 10.67 -7.21 0.22
N LEU A 16 11.85 -6.77 -0.27
CA LEU A 16 13.01 -7.65 -0.44
C LEU A 16 13.35 -8.43 0.85
N GLY A 17 13.10 -7.84 2.00
CA GLY A 17 13.39 -8.43 3.30
C GLY A 17 12.51 -9.62 3.68
N ILE A 18 11.35 -9.79 3.06
CA ILE A 18 10.44 -10.92 3.31
C ILE A 18 11.15 -12.27 3.07
N ARG A 19 12.05 -12.33 2.11
CA ARG A 19 12.85 -13.55 1.84
C ARG A 19 13.72 -14.02 3.01
N TYR A 20 13.91 -13.19 4.03
CA TYR A 20 14.77 -13.48 5.20
C TYR A 20 13.99 -13.76 6.47
N ILE A 21 12.65 -13.69 6.44
CA ILE A 21 11.79 -14.04 7.56
C ILE A 21 11.24 -15.46 7.41
N THR A 22 10.79 -16.03 8.52
CA THR A 22 10.16 -17.35 8.57
C THR A 22 8.69 -17.29 8.96
N ALA A 23 8.19 -16.11 9.33
CA ALA A 23 6.79 -15.91 9.63
C ALA A 23 5.94 -16.07 8.34
N PRO A 24 4.75 -16.65 8.42
CA PRO A 24 3.82 -16.67 7.31
C PRO A 24 3.38 -15.23 6.98
N TYR A 25 3.23 -14.92 5.70
CA TYR A 25 2.81 -13.60 5.23
C TYR A 25 1.80 -13.67 4.08
N GLU A 26 1.73 -14.80 3.38
CA GLU A 26 0.76 -15.03 2.31
C GLU A 26 -0.55 -15.57 2.89
N ASP A 27 -1.68 -15.01 2.44
CA ASP A 27 -3.03 -15.40 2.86
C ASP A 27 -3.24 -15.37 4.39
N CYS A 28 -2.46 -14.56 5.11
CA CYS A 28 -2.49 -14.43 6.56
C CYS A 28 -3.24 -13.18 6.98
N ASN A 29 -4.11 -13.34 7.96
CA ASN A 29 -4.65 -12.21 8.71
C ASN A 29 -3.81 -12.01 9.97
N TRP A 30 -3.36 -10.77 10.21
CA TRP A 30 -2.59 -10.44 11.42
C TRP A 30 -3.27 -10.87 12.72
N ASP A 31 -4.61 -10.90 12.74
CA ASP A 31 -5.38 -11.37 13.89
C ASP A 31 -5.20 -12.87 14.16
N GLU A 32 -4.67 -13.62 13.20
CA GLU A 32 -4.43 -15.07 13.28
C GLU A 32 -2.98 -15.40 13.62
N LEU A 33 -2.08 -14.41 13.56
CA LEU A 33 -0.67 -14.58 13.85
C LEU A 33 -0.38 -14.45 15.34
N THR A 34 0.58 -15.23 15.80
CA THR A 34 1.14 -15.08 17.16
C THR A 34 1.95 -13.78 17.27
N PRO A 35 2.11 -13.21 18.48
CA PRO A 35 2.96 -12.05 18.69
C PRO A 35 4.41 -12.21 18.17
N ASN A 36 4.95 -13.43 18.22
CA ASN A 36 6.28 -13.73 17.71
C ASN A 36 6.33 -13.69 16.18
N GLU A 37 5.31 -14.21 15.49
CA GLU A 37 5.22 -14.15 14.02
C GLU A 37 5.06 -12.71 13.54
N ILE A 38 4.20 -11.92 14.19
CA ILE A 38 4.07 -10.48 13.91
C ILE A 38 5.41 -9.75 14.12
N PHE A 39 6.13 -10.07 15.20
CA PHE A 39 7.43 -9.47 15.47
C PHE A 39 8.46 -9.86 14.40
N GLU A 40 8.48 -11.13 13.98
CA GLU A 40 9.35 -11.60 12.87
C GLU A 40 9.02 -10.90 11.57
N PHE A 41 7.74 -10.82 11.21
CA PHE A 41 7.31 -10.13 10.02
C PHE A 41 7.77 -8.67 10.01
N LYS A 42 7.59 -7.93 11.11
CA LYS A 42 7.98 -6.52 11.25
C LYS A 42 9.47 -6.24 11.09
N LYS A 43 10.31 -7.26 10.99
CA LYS A 43 11.75 -7.09 10.72
C LYS A 43 12.09 -6.92 9.25
N HIS A 44 11.20 -7.32 8.31
CA HIS A 44 11.55 -7.35 6.90
C HIS A 44 12.03 -6.00 6.35
N PRO A 45 11.54 -4.80 6.76
CA PRO A 45 12.08 -3.55 6.25
C PRO A 45 13.56 -3.35 6.62
N ILE A 46 13.93 -3.71 7.87
CA ILE A 46 15.32 -3.64 8.31
C ILE A 46 16.17 -4.67 7.56
N LEU A 47 15.68 -5.90 7.42
CA LEU A 47 16.40 -6.97 6.72
C LEU A 47 16.60 -6.63 5.23
N GLY A 48 15.57 -6.06 4.59
CA GLY A 48 15.65 -5.58 3.22
C GLY A 48 16.66 -4.45 3.05
N TYR A 49 16.61 -3.45 3.94
CA TYR A 49 17.59 -2.37 3.97
C TYR A 49 19.02 -2.88 4.15
N THR A 50 19.25 -3.76 5.13
CA THR A 50 20.56 -4.35 5.39
C THR A 50 21.09 -5.16 4.23
N ALA A 51 20.20 -5.89 3.52
CA ALA A 51 20.58 -6.70 2.37
C ALA A 51 21.14 -5.88 1.19
N ILE A 52 20.81 -4.59 1.11
CA ILE A 52 21.24 -3.68 0.05
C ILE A 52 22.19 -2.57 0.52
N GLU A 53 22.61 -2.58 1.76
CA GLU A 53 23.39 -1.50 2.37
C GLU A 53 24.69 -1.21 1.63
N GLU A 54 25.36 -2.26 1.11
CA GLU A 54 26.62 -2.14 0.36
C GLU A 54 26.40 -1.88 -1.17
N GLU A 55 25.18 -1.92 -1.65
CA GLU A 55 24.84 -1.76 -3.08
C GLU A 55 24.83 -0.29 -3.49
N LYS A 56 25.98 0.27 -3.81
CA LYS A 56 26.19 1.72 -4.09
C LYS A 56 25.38 2.27 -5.27
N TRP A 57 24.89 1.41 -6.15
CA TRP A 57 24.06 1.81 -7.30
C TRP A 57 22.59 2.09 -6.91
N ILE A 58 22.13 1.62 -5.74
CA ILE A 58 20.78 1.88 -5.24
C ILE A 58 20.74 3.27 -4.61
N PRO A 59 19.88 4.18 -5.09
CA PRO A 59 19.75 5.52 -4.53
C PRO A 59 19.30 5.50 -3.05
N ASP A 60 19.72 6.51 -2.27
CA ASP A 60 19.32 6.65 -0.86
C ASP A 60 17.80 6.77 -0.69
N VAL A 61 17.12 7.45 -1.63
CA VAL A 61 15.65 7.51 -1.67
C VAL A 61 15.03 6.11 -1.72
N SER A 62 15.58 5.22 -2.57
CA SER A 62 15.09 3.84 -2.70
C SER A 62 15.33 3.04 -1.41
N ARG A 63 16.49 3.23 -0.76
CA ARG A 63 16.82 2.60 0.52
C ARG A 63 15.88 3.07 1.64
N ASN A 64 15.58 4.37 1.70
CA ASN A 64 14.65 4.95 2.64
C ASN A 64 13.23 4.38 2.44
N ILE A 65 12.79 4.19 1.19
CA ILE A 65 11.52 3.55 0.90
C ILE A 65 11.48 2.13 1.46
N ILE A 66 12.49 1.33 1.20
CA ILE A 66 12.58 -0.06 1.73
C ILE A 66 12.50 -0.08 3.26
N LEU A 67 13.17 0.85 3.94
CA LEU A 67 13.19 0.89 5.40
C LEU A 67 11.89 1.41 6.00
N TYR A 68 11.21 2.37 5.34
CA TYR A 68 10.12 3.15 5.94
C TYR A 68 8.73 2.90 5.35
N HIS A 69 8.54 1.95 4.41
CA HIS A 69 7.24 1.76 3.75
C HIS A 69 6.09 1.36 4.71
N HIS A 70 6.40 0.75 5.84
CA HIS A 70 5.40 0.45 6.88
C HIS A 70 5.32 1.47 8.02
N GLU A 71 6.10 2.55 7.96
CA GLU A 71 5.94 3.62 8.93
C GLU A 71 4.66 4.42 8.67
N ARG A 72 4.17 5.14 9.67
CA ARG A 72 2.94 5.94 9.60
C ARG A 72 3.15 7.29 10.28
N MET A 73 2.45 8.33 9.82
CA MET A 73 2.63 9.71 10.31
C MET A 73 2.25 9.89 11.78
N ASP A 74 1.39 9.03 12.31
CA ASP A 74 1.02 9.01 13.74
C ASP A 74 2.01 8.21 14.63
N GLY A 75 3.07 7.63 14.04
CA GLY A 75 4.05 6.81 14.74
C GLY A 75 3.56 5.40 15.11
N SER A 76 2.39 4.97 14.59
CA SER A 76 1.86 3.62 14.82
C SER A 76 2.56 2.55 13.98
N GLY A 77 3.34 2.98 12.97
CA GLY A 77 4.05 2.13 12.03
C GLY A 77 5.23 1.35 12.63
N PHE A 78 6.01 0.76 11.76
CA PHE A 78 7.22 0.01 12.09
C PHE A 78 8.24 0.15 10.93
N PRO A 79 9.53 -0.15 11.12
CA PRO A 79 10.15 -0.77 12.30
C PRO A 79 10.62 0.23 13.36
N LEU A 80 10.79 1.51 13.02
CA LEU A 80 11.43 2.50 13.88
C LEU A 80 10.44 3.45 14.58
N LYS A 81 9.15 3.39 14.24
CA LYS A 81 8.08 4.26 14.75
C LYS A 81 8.33 5.74 14.52
N GLN A 82 8.91 6.06 13.38
CA GLN A 82 9.09 7.45 12.95
C GLN A 82 7.76 8.02 12.44
N ASN A 83 7.67 9.35 12.41
CA ASN A 83 6.47 10.07 11.98
C ASN A 83 6.75 11.19 10.97
N SER A 84 7.97 11.30 10.47
CA SER A 84 8.36 12.30 9.48
C SER A 84 9.19 11.64 8.37
N PHE A 85 8.71 11.75 7.13
CA PHE A 85 9.28 11.07 5.97
C PHE A 85 9.31 11.99 4.76
N GLU A 86 10.21 11.69 3.82
CA GLU A 86 10.21 12.28 2.49
C GLU A 86 8.94 11.90 1.72
N VAL A 87 8.55 12.74 0.76
CA VAL A 87 7.37 12.52 -0.10
C VAL A 87 7.43 11.15 -0.79
N SER A 88 8.61 10.73 -1.26
CA SER A 88 8.84 9.42 -1.89
C SER A 88 8.42 8.23 -1.00
N CYS A 89 8.74 8.29 0.29
CA CYS A 89 8.33 7.25 1.25
C CYS A 89 6.82 7.27 1.46
N ARG A 90 6.20 8.47 1.62
CA ARG A 90 4.75 8.60 1.81
C ARG A 90 3.94 8.07 0.63
N ILE A 91 4.43 8.25 -0.60
CA ILE A 91 3.79 7.68 -1.79
C ILE A 91 3.75 6.16 -1.69
N VAL A 92 4.88 5.51 -1.41
CA VAL A 92 4.95 4.05 -1.35
C VAL A 92 4.18 3.50 -0.14
N GLN A 93 4.25 4.16 1.04
CA GLN A 93 3.45 3.80 2.22
C GLN A 93 1.95 3.73 1.92
N LEU A 94 1.43 4.68 1.15
CA LEU A 94 0.02 4.74 0.79
C LEU A 94 -0.35 3.66 -0.24
N CYS A 95 0.47 3.51 -1.29
CA CYS A 95 0.24 2.50 -2.34
C CYS A 95 0.31 1.08 -1.78
N ASP A 96 1.32 0.79 -0.95
CA ASP A 96 1.52 -0.49 -0.30
C ASP A 96 0.34 -0.84 0.62
N ALA A 97 -0.09 0.08 1.48
CA ALA A 97 -1.24 -0.15 2.34
C ALA A 97 -2.53 -0.43 1.54
N PHE A 98 -2.75 0.27 0.42
CA PHE A 98 -3.89 0.00 -0.45
C PHE A 98 -3.78 -1.38 -1.11
N ASP A 99 -2.60 -1.72 -1.63
CA ASP A 99 -2.35 -3.04 -2.23
C ASP A 99 -2.59 -4.16 -1.22
N SER A 100 -2.07 -4.04 0.01
CA SER A 100 -2.31 -4.99 1.09
C SER A 100 -3.81 -5.24 1.33
N TYR A 101 -4.64 -4.19 1.31
CA TYR A 101 -6.09 -4.34 1.49
C TYR A 101 -6.76 -5.10 0.34
N ILE A 102 -6.36 -4.88 -0.90
CA ILE A 102 -7.00 -5.51 -2.07
C ILE A 102 -6.38 -6.86 -2.46
N SER A 103 -5.12 -7.10 -2.12
CA SER A 103 -4.44 -8.39 -2.35
C SER A 103 -4.73 -9.40 -1.24
N GLY A 104 -4.91 -8.93 0.00
CA GLY A 104 -5.03 -9.76 1.20
C GLY A 104 -3.67 -10.15 1.79
N VAL A 105 -2.60 -9.50 1.39
CA VAL A 105 -1.30 -9.61 2.06
C VAL A 105 -1.38 -8.85 3.39
N GLU A 106 -0.92 -9.45 4.50
CA GLU A 106 -0.94 -8.88 5.86
C GLU A 106 -2.33 -8.70 6.50
N CYS A 107 -3.40 -8.72 5.74
CA CYS A 107 -4.74 -8.53 6.26
C CYS A 107 -5.77 -9.31 5.44
N ARG A 108 -6.98 -9.43 5.94
CA ARG A 108 -8.07 -9.99 5.16
C ARG A 108 -8.35 -9.11 3.94
N ARG A 109 -8.40 -9.74 2.77
CA ARG A 109 -8.76 -9.09 1.51
C ARG A 109 -10.16 -8.45 1.61
N ILE A 110 -10.25 -7.20 1.17
CA ILE A 110 -11.49 -6.42 1.09
C ILE A 110 -11.71 -5.91 -0.34
N SER A 111 -12.89 -5.37 -0.61
CA SER A 111 -13.19 -4.75 -1.90
C SER A 111 -12.41 -3.44 -2.09
N ILE A 112 -12.24 -3.01 -3.36
CA ILE A 112 -11.61 -1.72 -3.68
C ILE A 112 -12.35 -0.57 -2.98
N GLN A 113 -13.68 -0.60 -2.95
CA GLN A 113 -14.50 0.43 -2.30
C GLN A 113 -14.20 0.50 -0.79
N GLU A 114 -14.20 -0.65 -0.11
CA GLU A 114 -13.87 -0.71 1.32
C GLU A 114 -12.42 -0.27 1.58
N ALA A 115 -11.47 -0.62 0.70
CA ALA A 115 -10.08 -0.20 0.80
C ALA A 115 -9.95 1.33 0.67
N LEU A 116 -10.62 1.95 -0.30
CA LEU A 116 -10.64 3.40 -0.49
C LEU A 116 -11.25 4.12 0.72
N GLU A 117 -12.37 3.63 1.26
CA GLU A 117 -12.98 4.21 2.47
C GLU A 117 -12.06 4.07 3.69
N LYS A 118 -11.37 2.94 3.82
CA LYS A 118 -10.40 2.72 4.89
C LYS A 118 -9.20 3.68 4.78
N ILE A 119 -8.61 3.83 3.59
CA ILE A 119 -7.53 4.80 3.33
C ILE A 119 -8.02 6.22 3.62
N LYS A 120 -9.22 6.59 3.17
CA LYS A 120 -9.83 7.90 3.42
C LYS A 120 -10.00 8.19 4.90
N SER A 121 -10.42 7.21 5.69
CA SER A 121 -10.57 7.36 7.15
C SER A 121 -9.24 7.58 7.88
N GLN A 122 -8.13 7.22 7.27
CA GLN A 122 -6.76 7.34 7.80
C GLN A 122 -6.05 8.62 7.31
N ALA A 123 -6.69 9.41 6.44
CA ALA A 123 -6.15 10.65 5.90
C ALA A 123 -5.89 11.69 6.99
N GLY A 124 -4.70 12.30 6.99
CA GLY A 124 -4.25 13.28 7.99
C GLY A 124 -3.93 12.67 9.36
N ILE A 125 -4.03 11.34 9.51
CA ILE A 125 -3.66 10.60 10.72
C ILE A 125 -2.46 9.70 10.40
N MET A 126 -2.69 8.62 9.67
CA MET A 126 -1.65 7.66 9.29
C MET A 126 -0.95 8.05 7.98
N PHE A 127 -1.68 8.67 7.05
CA PHE A 127 -1.24 9.08 5.72
C PHE A 127 -1.44 10.58 5.50
N ASP A 128 -0.65 11.16 4.60
CA ASP A 128 -0.79 12.54 4.17
C ASP A 128 -2.17 12.78 3.52
N GLY A 129 -2.94 13.74 4.06
CA GLY A 129 -4.32 13.96 3.65
C GLY A 129 -4.47 14.48 2.21
N GLU A 130 -3.55 15.33 1.73
CA GLU A 130 -3.56 15.81 0.33
C GLU A 130 -3.23 14.64 -0.61
N MET A 131 -2.21 13.85 -0.27
CA MET A 131 -1.81 12.69 -1.05
C MET A 131 -2.92 11.64 -1.12
N VAL A 132 -3.65 11.40 -0.04
CA VAL A 132 -4.82 10.51 -0.05
C VAL A 132 -5.90 11.02 -1.00
N GLY A 133 -6.16 12.33 -1.01
CA GLY A 133 -7.11 12.93 -1.95
C GLY A 133 -6.74 12.68 -3.41
N GLU A 134 -5.50 12.96 -3.77
CA GLU A 134 -4.96 12.69 -5.12
C GLU A 134 -5.01 11.19 -5.47
N PHE A 135 -4.57 10.33 -4.55
CA PHE A 135 -4.58 8.88 -4.75
C PHE A 135 -5.99 8.35 -5.07
N ILE A 136 -6.99 8.74 -4.27
CA ILE A 136 -8.38 8.31 -4.48
C ILE A 136 -8.90 8.75 -5.85
N SER A 137 -8.52 9.97 -6.31
CA SER A 137 -8.93 10.48 -7.63
C SER A 137 -8.35 9.68 -8.80
N LEU A 138 -7.22 8.99 -8.59
CA LEU A 138 -6.55 8.18 -9.62
C LEU A 138 -7.03 6.72 -9.68
N ILE A 139 -7.67 6.23 -8.62
CA ILE A 139 -8.09 4.83 -8.54
C ILE A 139 -9.51 4.65 -9.09
N ALA A 140 -9.66 3.74 -10.03
CA ALA A 140 -10.98 3.34 -10.53
C ALA A 140 -11.75 2.57 -9.44
N LYS A 141 -12.80 3.18 -8.89
CA LYS A 141 -13.65 2.57 -7.86
C LYS A 141 -14.34 1.31 -8.36
N TYR A 142 -14.69 1.30 -9.62
CA TYR A 142 -15.30 0.18 -10.35
C TYR A 142 -14.47 -0.11 -11.60
N PRO A 143 -13.41 -0.91 -11.53
CA PRO A 143 -12.58 -1.24 -12.70
C PRO A 143 -13.38 -1.86 -13.84
N VAL A 144 -12.91 -1.69 -15.09
CA VAL A 144 -13.50 -2.36 -16.26
C VAL A 144 -13.52 -3.87 -16.04
N GLY A 145 -14.65 -4.50 -16.34
CA GLY A 145 -14.90 -5.92 -16.07
C GLY A 145 -15.56 -6.22 -14.72
N THR A 146 -15.70 -5.22 -13.84
CA THR A 146 -16.41 -5.40 -12.55
C THR A 146 -17.90 -5.60 -12.80
N THR A 147 -18.47 -6.65 -12.22
CA THR A 147 -19.93 -6.82 -12.15
C THR A 147 -20.48 -5.93 -11.05
N VAL A 148 -21.46 -5.11 -11.38
CA VAL A 148 -22.11 -4.17 -10.45
C VAL A 148 -23.62 -4.36 -10.48
N LYS A 149 -24.27 -3.94 -9.40
CA LYS A 149 -25.72 -3.81 -9.34
C LYS A 149 -26.05 -2.31 -9.31
N THR A 150 -26.89 -1.88 -10.24
CA THR A 150 -27.30 -0.47 -10.34
C THR A 150 -28.29 -0.09 -9.23
N SER A 151 -28.55 1.22 -9.09
CA SER A 151 -29.59 1.73 -8.20
C SER A 151 -31.00 1.25 -8.55
N GLU A 152 -31.22 0.81 -9.80
CA GLU A 152 -32.47 0.23 -10.31
C GLU A 152 -32.53 -1.30 -10.15
N GLU A 153 -31.56 -1.85 -9.40
CA GLU A 153 -31.43 -3.31 -9.14
C GLU A 153 -31.05 -4.16 -10.35
N GLU A 154 -30.64 -3.56 -11.45
CA GLU A 154 -30.18 -4.26 -12.64
C GLU A 154 -28.69 -4.67 -12.49
N ASN A 155 -28.33 -5.85 -12.97
CA ASN A 155 -26.95 -6.28 -13.05
C ASN A 155 -26.31 -5.79 -14.33
N GLY A 156 -25.10 -5.28 -14.23
CA GLY A 156 -24.31 -4.85 -15.37
C GLY A 156 -22.83 -5.10 -15.19
N VAL A 157 -22.07 -4.92 -16.25
CA VAL A 157 -20.62 -5.01 -16.25
C VAL A 157 -20.04 -3.65 -16.64
N VAL A 158 -19.09 -3.16 -15.89
CA VAL A 158 -18.37 -1.92 -16.22
C VAL A 158 -17.56 -2.11 -17.50
N ILE A 159 -17.81 -1.29 -18.50
CA ILE A 159 -17.15 -1.36 -19.80
C ILE A 159 -16.19 -0.19 -20.07
N SER A 160 -16.36 0.93 -19.37
CA SER A 160 -15.46 2.09 -19.48
C SER A 160 -15.55 2.96 -18.22
N GLN A 161 -14.46 3.70 -17.93
CA GLN A 161 -14.45 4.75 -16.92
C GLN A 161 -14.98 6.06 -17.54
N THR A 162 -15.42 6.96 -16.66
CA THR A 162 -15.73 8.37 -16.97
C THR A 162 -14.83 9.28 -16.14
N ASP A 163 -14.98 10.59 -16.29
CA ASP A 163 -14.31 11.58 -15.43
C ASP A 163 -14.83 11.56 -13.98
N ASP A 164 -15.98 10.92 -13.73
CA ASP A 164 -16.55 10.70 -12.42
C ASP A 164 -16.36 9.23 -12.00
N PRO A 165 -15.49 8.93 -11.00
CA PRO A 165 -15.22 7.57 -10.56
C PRO A 165 -16.43 6.81 -10.00
N ASP A 166 -17.50 7.53 -9.60
CA ASP A 166 -18.72 6.94 -9.07
C ASP A 166 -19.74 6.57 -10.16
N HIS A 167 -19.54 7.04 -11.40
CA HIS A 167 -20.47 6.85 -12.52
C HIS A 167 -19.80 6.26 -13.77
N PRO A 168 -19.29 5.00 -13.71
CA PRO A 168 -18.72 4.33 -14.87
C PRO A 168 -19.81 3.99 -15.92
N ILE A 169 -19.39 3.71 -17.17
CA ILE A 169 -20.29 3.19 -18.19
C ILE A 169 -20.50 1.70 -17.99
N ILE A 170 -21.76 1.29 -17.89
CA ILE A 170 -22.19 -0.09 -17.63
C ILE A 170 -22.97 -0.63 -18.84
N MET A 171 -22.81 -1.91 -19.12
CA MET A 171 -23.58 -2.67 -20.11
C MET A 171 -24.27 -3.86 -19.46
#